data_72152be0bce59f05aac0bb0edd5186ab
#
_entry.id   72152be0bce59f05aac0bb0edd5186ab
#
_cell.length_a   1.000
_cell.length_b   1.000
_cell.length_c   1.000
_cell.angle_alpha   90.00
_cell.angle_beta   90.00
_cell.angle_gamma   90.00
#
_symmetry.space_group_name_H-M   'P 1'
#
loop_
_entity.id
_entity.type
_entity.pdbx_description
1 polymer ?
#
loop_
_entity_poly.entity_id
_entity_poly.type
_entity_poly.pdbx_seq_one_letter_code
_entity_poly.pdbx_strand_id
1 'polypeptide(L)'
;MSSFALSAEEGEIQINIGGGGFFPFSLKTDDKTTVVYASWNAGLNLFFGLTDNFDIGLQPSFTRVGDTSRKAEFQEIRGKEYFDYWRVQTLVLARYNLFAGTFFSPHIVAGGGFKVETFSNIEFIDEAGRSIASYKKEDYAKVRGVVAAGLDFQFRVWEWIMLSAQLLYKWSPHDHSLDLFGFFGATFFVNYYNWGKV
;
A
#
# COMPACT_ATOMS: atom_id res chain seq x y z
N MET A 1 -29.99 -5.53 -24.41
CA MET A 1 -29.49 -5.14 -23.07
C MET A 1 -28.09 -5.69 -22.97
N SER A 2 -27.07 -4.86 -23.17
CA SER A 2 -25.67 -5.28 -23.00
C SER A 2 -25.42 -5.49 -21.50
N SER A 3 -25.09 -6.70 -21.11
CA SER A 3 -24.60 -6.99 -19.75
C SER A 3 -23.23 -6.33 -19.62
N PHE A 4 -23.19 -5.19 -18.95
CA PHE A 4 -21.93 -4.56 -18.58
C PHE A 4 -21.30 -5.41 -17.47
N ALA A 5 -20.25 -6.15 -17.81
CA ALA A 5 -19.41 -6.80 -16.81
C ALA A 5 -18.74 -5.72 -15.94
N LEU A 6 -18.60 -5.98 -14.63
CA LEU A 6 -17.92 -5.09 -13.67
C LEU A 6 -16.41 -5.38 -13.56
N SER A 7 -15.93 -6.45 -14.17
CA SER A 7 -14.50 -6.68 -14.36
C SER A 7 -13.98 -5.86 -15.53
N ALA A 8 -12.68 -5.60 -15.58
CA ALA A 8 -12.07 -5.12 -16.80
C ALA A 8 -12.41 -6.11 -17.89
N GLU A 9 -13.00 -5.62 -18.99
CA GLU A 9 -13.13 -6.41 -20.19
C GLU A 9 -11.73 -6.69 -20.74
N GLU A 10 -11.57 -7.76 -21.51
CA GLU A 10 -10.29 -8.05 -22.16
C GLU A 10 -9.79 -6.82 -22.95
N GLY A 11 -8.56 -6.37 -22.62
CA GLY A 11 -7.94 -5.20 -23.23
C GLY A 11 -8.35 -3.84 -22.61
N GLU A 12 -9.15 -3.81 -21.56
CA GLU A 12 -9.51 -2.58 -20.86
C GLU A 12 -8.43 -2.17 -19.84
N ILE A 13 -8.19 -0.86 -19.71
CA ILE A 13 -7.32 -0.30 -18.70
C ILE A 13 -8.19 0.34 -17.61
N GLN A 14 -7.96 -0.04 -16.36
CA GLN A 14 -8.55 0.58 -15.19
C GLN A 14 -7.51 1.42 -14.45
N ILE A 15 -7.85 2.68 -14.19
CA ILE A 15 -7.04 3.61 -13.41
C ILE A 15 -7.78 3.91 -12.12
N ASN A 16 -7.23 3.49 -10.99
CA ASN A 16 -7.80 3.75 -9.67
C ASN A 16 -6.89 4.68 -8.89
N ILE A 17 -7.42 5.81 -8.45
CA ILE A 17 -6.72 6.82 -7.65
C ILE A 17 -7.39 6.89 -6.29
N GLY A 18 -6.58 6.80 -5.24
CA GLY A 18 -7.14 6.84 -3.89
C GLY A 18 -6.10 6.88 -2.78
N GLY A 19 -6.60 6.62 -1.60
CA GLY A 19 -5.79 6.55 -0.39
C GLY A 19 -6.53 5.84 0.72
N GLY A 20 -5.91 5.71 1.88
CA GLY A 20 -6.55 5.04 3.00
C GLY A 20 -5.65 4.86 4.21
N GLY A 21 -5.97 3.89 5.04
CA GLY A 21 -5.25 3.57 6.26
C GLY A 21 -4.12 2.57 6.01
N PHE A 22 -3.06 2.74 6.77
CA PHE A 22 -1.94 1.82 6.87
C PHE A 22 -1.74 1.46 8.35
N PHE A 23 -1.80 0.17 8.65
CA PHE A 23 -1.68 -0.37 10.01
C PHE A 23 -0.53 -1.38 10.03
N PRO A 24 0.66 -0.98 10.48
CA PRO A 24 1.78 -1.89 10.60
C PRO A 24 1.61 -2.79 11.82
N PHE A 25 1.77 -4.07 11.60
CA PHE A 25 1.94 -5.05 12.67
C PHE A 25 3.41 -5.45 12.68
N SER A 26 4.25 -4.81 13.50
CA SER A 26 5.63 -5.22 13.62
C SER A 26 5.72 -6.53 14.42
N LEU A 27 6.16 -7.59 13.77
CA LEU A 27 6.70 -8.76 14.45
C LEU A 27 8.08 -8.38 15.00
N LYS A 28 8.35 -8.80 16.24
CA LYS A 28 9.63 -8.54 16.93
C LYS A 28 10.80 -8.97 16.05
N THR A 29 11.66 -8.05 15.71
CA THR A 29 12.98 -8.33 15.17
C THR A 29 14.00 -7.80 16.17
N ASP A 30 14.86 -8.66 16.68
CA ASP A 30 16.04 -8.38 17.49
C ASP A 30 15.82 -7.32 18.58
N ASP A 31 15.30 -7.71 19.74
CA ASP A 31 15.18 -6.93 21.00
C ASP A 31 14.71 -5.47 20.92
N LYS A 32 14.45 -4.95 19.71
CA LYS A 32 13.98 -3.59 19.46
C LYS A 32 12.53 -3.61 18.99
N THR A 33 11.62 -3.25 19.88
CA THR A 33 10.22 -3.05 19.52
C THR A 33 10.08 -1.67 18.87
N THR A 34 9.91 -1.63 17.55
CA THR A 34 9.53 -0.41 16.85
C THR A 34 8.02 -0.26 16.96
N VAL A 35 7.56 0.80 17.59
CA VAL A 35 6.14 1.15 17.63
C VAL A 35 5.86 2.05 16.42
N VAL A 36 5.14 1.52 15.46
CA VAL A 36 4.69 2.29 14.29
C VAL A 36 3.19 2.51 14.44
N TYR A 37 2.76 3.76 14.45
CA TYR A 37 1.36 4.11 14.57
C TYR A 37 0.63 3.96 13.24
N ALA A 38 -0.69 3.80 13.32
CA ALA A 38 -1.56 3.84 12.15
C ALA A 38 -1.33 5.15 11.36
N SER A 39 -1.26 5.05 10.05
CA SER A 39 -0.94 6.15 9.17
C SER A 39 -1.82 6.15 7.94
N TRP A 40 -1.67 7.16 7.11
CA TRP A 40 -2.35 7.25 5.83
C TRP A 40 -1.42 6.83 4.68
N ASN A 41 -2.03 6.36 3.62
CA ASN A 41 -1.38 6.10 2.36
C ASN A 41 -2.12 6.79 1.21
N ALA A 42 -1.42 7.06 0.14
CA ALA A 42 -1.98 7.48 -1.13
C ALA A 42 -1.34 6.65 -2.25
N GLY A 43 -2.08 6.41 -3.31
CA GLY A 43 -1.57 5.59 -4.40
C GLY A 43 -2.41 5.60 -5.65
N LEU A 44 -1.90 4.87 -6.61
CA LEU A 44 -2.48 4.66 -7.91
C LEU A 44 -2.51 3.15 -8.17
N ASN A 45 -3.62 2.62 -8.67
CA ASN A 45 -3.68 1.26 -9.19
C ASN A 45 -3.95 1.33 -10.69
N LEU A 46 -3.11 0.67 -11.46
CA LEU A 46 -3.26 0.53 -12.91
C LEU A 46 -3.47 -0.94 -13.21
N PHE A 47 -4.66 -1.32 -13.64
CA PHE A 47 -4.97 -2.70 -14.02
C PHE A 47 -5.27 -2.81 -15.51
N PHE A 48 -4.83 -3.90 -16.10
CA PHE A 48 -5.11 -4.29 -17.47
C PHE A 48 -5.86 -5.62 -17.45
N GLY A 49 -7.03 -5.65 -18.08
CA GLY A 49 -7.85 -6.85 -18.25
C GLY A 49 -7.21 -7.81 -19.23
N LEU A 50 -6.77 -8.97 -18.78
CA LEU A 50 -6.28 -10.05 -19.60
C LEU A 50 -7.41 -10.95 -20.10
N THR A 51 -8.43 -11.10 -19.28
CA THR A 51 -9.69 -11.78 -19.61
C THR A 51 -10.82 -11.10 -18.83
N ASP A 52 -12.06 -11.44 -19.08
CA ASP A 52 -13.24 -10.90 -18.37
C ASP A 52 -13.20 -11.09 -16.84
N ASN A 53 -12.37 -11.99 -16.34
CA ASN A 53 -12.29 -12.29 -14.91
C ASN A 53 -10.89 -12.10 -14.31
N PHE A 54 -9.89 -11.78 -15.13
CA PHE A 54 -8.51 -11.74 -14.67
C PHE A 54 -7.77 -10.52 -15.16
N ASP A 55 -7.25 -9.75 -14.21
CA ASP A 55 -6.48 -8.55 -14.45
C ASP A 55 -5.06 -8.67 -13.87
N ILE A 56 -4.14 -7.98 -14.50
CA ILE A 56 -2.79 -7.74 -13.96
C ILE A 56 -2.54 -6.25 -13.87
N GLY A 57 -1.83 -5.81 -12.84
CA GLY A 57 -1.63 -4.38 -12.67
C GLY A 57 -0.44 -4.00 -11.82
N LEU A 58 -0.23 -2.69 -11.76
CA LEU A 58 0.78 -2.03 -10.94
C LEU A 58 0.10 -1.18 -9.87
N GLN A 59 0.61 -1.25 -8.65
CA GLN A 59 0.18 -0.42 -7.52
C GLN A 59 1.37 0.33 -6.91
N PRO A 60 1.76 1.48 -7.46
CA PRO A 60 2.61 2.42 -6.75
C PRO A 60 1.83 3.07 -5.61
N SER A 61 2.43 3.13 -4.44
CA SER A 61 1.84 3.78 -3.27
C SER A 61 2.90 4.46 -2.42
N PHE A 62 2.46 5.52 -1.75
CA PHE A 62 3.24 6.32 -0.84
C PHE A 62 2.57 6.30 0.54
N THR A 63 3.36 6.07 1.58
CA THR A 63 2.91 6.08 2.98
C THR A 63 3.83 6.99 3.77
N ARG A 64 3.24 7.92 4.52
CA ARG A 64 3.93 8.69 5.54
C ARG A 64 3.45 8.26 6.90
N VAL A 65 4.38 7.89 7.76
CA VAL A 65 4.11 7.61 9.16
C VAL A 65 4.70 8.74 9.97
N GLY A 66 3.87 9.52 10.62
CA GLY A 66 4.32 10.51 11.60
C GLY A 66 4.68 9.83 12.92
N ASP A 67 5.48 10.52 13.73
CA ASP A 67 5.76 10.20 15.14
C ASP A 67 6.08 8.73 15.41
N THR A 68 7.03 8.18 14.68
CA THR A 68 7.56 6.84 14.95
C THR A 68 8.58 6.91 16.08
N SER A 69 8.49 5.98 17.02
CA SER A 69 9.49 5.86 18.05
C SER A 69 9.92 4.41 18.29
N ARG A 70 11.15 4.22 18.70
CA ARG A 70 11.67 2.93 19.16
C ARG A 70 12.46 3.09 20.43
N LYS A 71 12.47 2.06 21.29
CA LYS A 71 13.40 2.01 22.41
C LYS A 71 14.83 1.91 21.87
N ALA A 72 15.72 2.74 22.38
CA ALA A 72 17.11 2.77 21.98
C ALA A 72 17.99 3.07 23.21
N GLU A 73 19.28 2.76 23.06
CA GLU A 73 20.31 3.10 24.02
C GLU A 73 21.39 3.90 23.28
N PHE A 74 21.73 5.06 23.82
CA PHE A 74 22.75 5.93 23.30
C PHE A 74 23.77 6.27 24.39
N GLN A 75 25.02 5.88 24.22
CA GLN A 75 26.09 6.06 25.23
C GLN A 75 25.68 5.58 26.62
N GLU A 76 25.15 4.37 26.72
CA GLU A 76 24.66 3.74 27.97
C GLU A 76 23.41 4.41 28.58
N ILE A 77 22.86 5.45 27.95
CA ILE A 77 21.62 6.11 28.38
C ILE A 77 20.44 5.45 27.68
N ARG A 78 19.49 4.96 28.45
CA ARG A 78 18.23 4.41 27.92
C ARG A 78 17.25 5.51 27.58
N GLY A 79 16.51 5.33 26.48
CA GLY A 79 15.54 6.30 26.04
C GLY A 79 14.73 5.83 24.85
N LYS A 80 14.20 6.80 24.12
CA LYS A 80 13.46 6.57 22.88
C LYS A 80 14.08 7.38 21.74
N GLU A 81 14.20 6.74 20.62
CA GLU A 81 14.58 7.36 19.37
C GLU A 81 13.31 7.67 18.57
N TYR A 82 13.08 8.93 18.25
CA TYR A 82 11.96 9.42 17.43
C TYR A 82 12.47 9.70 16.05
N PHE A 83 11.67 9.43 15.01
CA PHE A 83 12.05 9.64 13.63
C PHE A 83 10.84 9.76 12.71
N ASP A 84 11.02 10.50 11.61
CA ASP A 84 10.08 10.50 10.49
C ASP A 84 10.30 9.25 9.64
N TYR A 85 9.21 8.62 9.24
CA TYR A 85 9.23 7.42 8.42
C TYR A 85 8.42 7.62 7.14
N TRP A 86 9.04 7.32 6.01
CA TRP A 86 8.43 7.37 4.69
C TRP A 86 8.60 6.04 4.01
N ARG A 87 7.58 5.63 3.29
CA ARG A 87 7.61 4.40 2.48
C ARG A 87 7.08 4.70 1.09
N VAL A 88 7.86 4.37 0.07
CA VAL A 88 7.42 4.23 -1.31
C VAL A 88 7.38 2.76 -1.63
N GLN A 89 6.31 2.30 -2.24
CA GLN A 89 6.12 0.88 -2.55
C GLN A 89 5.54 0.75 -3.95
N THR A 90 5.99 -0.27 -4.68
CA THR A 90 5.40 -0.67 -5.96
C THR A 90 5.15 -2.17 -5.94
N LEU A 91 3.90 -2.56 -6.20
CA LEU A 91 3.49 -3.96 -6.32
C LEU A 91 3.05 -4.25 -7.74
N VAL A 92 3.36 -5.45 -8.20
CA VAL A 92 2.70 -6.10 -9.34
C VAL A 92 1.61 -6.99 -8.73
N LEU A 93 0.37 -6.79 -9.13
CA LEU A 93 -0.80 -7.48 -8.58
C LEU A 93 -1.52 -8.23 -9.68
N ALA A 94 -1.94 -9.44 -9.39
CA ALA A 94 -2.94 -10.20 -10.12
C ALA A 94 -4.27 -10.09 -9.37
N ARG A 95 -5.35 -9.89 -10.10
CA ARG A 95 -6.70 -9.75 -9.56
C ARG A 95 -7.65 -10.69 -10.28
N TYR A 96 -8.42 -11.47 -9.53
CA TYR A 96 -9.42 -12.37 -10.06
C TYR A 96 -10.81 -11.99 -9.57
N ASN A 97 -11.73 -11.75 -10.50
CA ASN A 97 -13.11 -11.41 -10.20
C ASN A 97 -13.89 -12.68 -9.83
N LEU A 98 -14.49 -12.66 -8.62
CA LEU A 98 -15.26 -13.79 -8.11
C LEU A 98 -16.66 -13.87 -8.73
N PHE A 99 -17.26 -12.72 -9.04
CA PHE A 99 -18.60 -12.63 -9.61
C PHE A 99 -18.64 -11.52 -10.66
N ALA A 100 -18.88 -11.87 -11.89
CA ALA A 100 -19.15 -10.90 -12.96
C ALA A 100 -20.54 -10.26 -12.72
N GLY A 101 -20.62 -9.38 -11.73
CA GLY A 101 -21.85 -8.68 -11.35
C GLY A 101 -22.01 -7.35 -12.02
N THR A 102 -23.22 -6.80 -11.97
CA THR A 102 -23.54 -5.53 -12.65
C THR A 102 -23.29 -4.31 -11.75
N PHE A 103 -23.40 -4.44 -10.43
CA PHE A 103 -23.28 -3.33 -9.48
C PHE A 103 -22.11 -3.50 -8.52
N PHE A 104 -21.80 -4.73 -8.14
CA PHE A 104 -20.79 -5.06 -7.14
C PHE A 104 -19.88 -6.18 -7.67
N SER A 105 -18.59 -5.98 -7.59
CA SER A 105 -17.59 -6.94 -8.05
C SER A 105 -16.52 -7.15 -6.97
N PRO A 106 -16.54 -8.28 -6.27
CA PRO A 106 -15.49 -8.68 -5.35
C PRO A 106 -14.37 -9.40 -6.09
N HIS A 107 -13.11 -9.04 -5.78
CA HIS A 107 -11.93 -9.65 -6.36
C HIS A 107 -11.01 -10.21 -5.27
N ILE A 108 -10.39 -11.33 -5.57
CA ILE A 108 -9.20 -11.78 -4.85
C ILE A 108 -7.99 -11.12 -5.50
N VAL A 109 -7.08 -10.62 -4.69
CA VAL A 109 -5.87 -9.92 -5.14
C VAL A 109 -4.66 -10.60 -4.53
N ALA A 110 -3.63 -10.86 -5.35
CA ALA A 110 -2.35 -11.36 -4.86
C ALA A 110 -1.21 -10.81 -5.73
N GLY A 111 -0.03 -10.69 -5.14
CA GLY A 111 1.12 -10.24 -5.89
C GLY A 111 2.34 -9.99 -5.04
N GLY A 112 3.26 -9.22 -5.59
CA GLY A 112 4.50 -8.88 -4.90
C GLY A 112 5.22 -7.72 -5.57
N GLY A 113 6.27 -7.26 -4.93
CA GLY A 113 7.05 -6.15 -5.42
C GLY A 113 8.11 -5.74 -4.42
N PHE A 114 8.36 -4.46 -4.33
CA PHE A 114 9.35 -3.92 -3.43
C PHE A 114 8.84 -2.66 -2.71
N LYS A 115 9.40 -2.43 -1.53
CA LYS A 115 9.25 -1.21 -0.75
C LYS A 115 10.61 -0.56 -0.52
N VAL A 116 10.64 0.76 -0.55
CA VAL A 116 11.77 1.58 -0.13
C VAL A 116 11.34 2.34 1.11
N GLU A 117 12.06 2.13 2.20
CA GLU A 117 11.79 2.74 3.51
C GLU A 117 12.88 3.75 3.82
N THR A 118 12.50 4.96 4.17
CA THR A 118 13.42 6.04 4.52
C THR A 118 13.11 6.56 5.91
N PHE A 119 14.15 6.74 6.69
CA PHE A 119 14.10 7.29 8.04
C PHE A 119 14.86 8.62 8.05
N SER A 120 14.25 9.66 8.59
CA SER A 120 14.85 10.99 8.68
C SER A 120 14.55 11.65 10.02
N ASN A 121 15.24 12.75 10.33
CA ASN A 121 15.03 13.56 11.54
C ASN A 121 15.06 12.74 12.84
N ILE A 122 16.15 12.01 13.06
CA ILE A 122 16.27 11.12 14.22
C ILE A 122 16.62 11.96 15.45
N GLU A 123 15.77 11.89 16.48
CA GLU A 123 15.97 12.52 17.77
C GLU A 123 15.96 11.47 18.89
N PHE A 124 16.97 11.48 19.75
CA PHE A 124 17.05 10.61 20.91
C PHE A 124 16.65 11.38 22.16
N ILE A 125 15.63 10.89 22.87
CA ILE A 125 15.09 11.46 24.12
C ILE A 125 15.29 10.44 25.23
N ASP A 126 15.91 10.87 26.36
CA ASP A 126 16.13 10.02 27.52
C ASP A 126 14.82 9.73 28.28
N GLU A 127 14.89 8.87 29.30
CA GLU A 127 13.73 8.54 30.16
C GLU A 127 13.21 9.75 30.97
N ALA A 128 14.02 10.79 31.13
CA ALA A 128 13.63 12.04 31.80
C ALA A 128 13.01 13.07 30.84
N GLY A 129 12.85 12.72 29.55
CA GLY A 129 12.26 13.59 28.53
C GLY A 129 13.21 14.63 27.96
N ARG A 130 14.53 14.48 28.16
CA ARG A 130 15.53 15.43 27.63
C ARG A 130 16.04 14.95 26.29
N SER A 131 16.08 15.84 25.29
CA SER A 131 16.74 15.59 24.02
C SER A 131 18.25 15.54 24.23
N ILE A 132 18.85 14.37 24.00
CA ILE A 132 20.29 14.13 24.21
C ILE A 132 21.06 14.24 22.91
N ALA A 133 20.47 13.78 21.82
CA ALA A 133 21.07 13.82 20.52
C ALA A 133 20.01 14.02 19.42
N SER A 134 20.29 14.93 18.53
CA SER A 134 19.53 15.10 17.29
C SER A 134 20.50 15.00 16.13
N TYR A 135 20.29 14.03 15.24
CA TYR A 135 21.12 13.92 14.05
C TYR A 135 20.25 13.78 12.82
N LYS A 136 20.55 14.61 11.86
CA LYS A 136 20.17 14.34 10.48
C LYS A 136 21.09 13.22 9.99
N LYS A 137 20.69 11.99 10.23
CA LYS A 137 21.36 10.88 9.56
C LYS A 137 21.05 11.02 8.08
N GLU A 138 22.06 10.91 7.25
CA GLU A 138 21.87 10.79 5.81
C GLU A 138 20.80 9.73 5.56
N ASP A 139 19.85 10.03 4.69
CA ASP A 139 18.68 9.21 4.40
C ASP A 139 19.05 7.73 4.22
N TYR A 140 18.68 6.94 5.19
CA TYR A 140 18.97 5.52 5.16
C TYR A 140 17.81 4.82 4.45
N ALA A 141 17.93 4.68 3.13
CA ALA A 141 16.96 3.97 2.33
C ALA A 141 17.20 2.46 2.37
N LYS A 142 16.21 1.68 2.80
CA LYS A 142 16.22 0.22 2.74
C LYS A 142 15.26 -0.26 1.67
N VAL A 143 15.78 -1.00 0.71
CA VAL A 143 14.96 -1.68 -0.30
C VAL A 143 14.65 -3.09 0.17
N ARG A 144 13.37 -3.49 0.16
CA ARG A 144 12.93 -4.80 0.63
C ARG A 144 11.85 -5.38 -0.28
N GLY A 145 11.89 -6.70 -0.45
CA GLY A 145 10.81 -7.43 -1.11
C GLY A 145 9.54 -7.46 -0.26
N VAL A 146 8.40 -7.45 -0.93
CA VAL A 146 7.06 -7.54 -0.32
C VAL A 146 6.21 -8.49 -1.13
N VAL A 147 5.47 -9.35 -0.44
CA VAL A 147 4.34 -10.10 -1.00
C VAL A 147 3.04 -9.58 -0.41
N ALA A 148 1.98 -9.60 -1.20
CA ALA A 148 0.69 -9.08 -0.81
C ALA A 148 -0.42 -10.04 -1.22
N ALA A 149 -1.46 -10.15 -0.39
CA ALA A 149 -2.68 -10.85 -0.71
C ALA A 149 -3.86 -10.18 -0.01
N GLY A 150 -5.04 -10.22 -0.62
CA GLY A 150 -6.22 -9.62 -0.04
C GLY A 150 -7.44 -9.60 -0.93
N LEU A 151 -8.29 -8.62 -0.68
CA LEU A 151 -9.57 -8.44 -1.36
C LEU A 151 -9.66 -7.01 -1.94
N ASP A 152 -10.31 -6.90 -3.08
CA ASP A 152 -10.70 -5.62 -3.69
C ASP A 152 -12.19 -5.69 -4.01
N PHE A 153 -12.92 -4.66 -3.59
CA PHE A 153 -14.37 -4.54 -3.78
C PHE A 153 -14.61 -3.33 -4.66
N GLN A 154 -15.32 -3.53 -5.76
CA GLN A 154 -15.68 -2.45 -6.68
C GLN A 154 -17.19 -2.29 -6.74
N PHE A 155 -17.64 -1.03 -6.69
CA PHE A 155 -19.04 -0.63 -6.73
C PHE A 155 -19.25 0.35 -7.89
N ARG A 156 -20.06 -0.01 -8.87
CA ARG A 156 -20.38 0.88 -9.99
C ARG A 156 -21.30 2.02 -9.52
N VAL A 157 -20.86 3.24 -9.75
CA VAL A 157 -21.64 4.45 -9.48
C VAL A 157 -22.17 5.04 -10.78
N TRP A 158 -21.32 5.06 -11.82
CA TRP A 158 -21.67 5.48 -13.19
C TRP A 158 -21.04 4.53 -14.20
N GLU A 159 -21.39 4.67 -15.48
CA GLU A 159 -20.88 3.83 -16.55
C GLU A 159 -19.34 3.80 -16.63
N TRP A 160 -18.70 4.91 -16.30
CA TRP A 160 -17.25 5.12 -16.40
C TRP A 160 -16.55 5.35 -15.04
N ILE A 161 -17.30 5.30 -13.91
CA ILE A 161 -16.74 5.46 -12.57
C ILE A 161 -17.19 4.33 -11.67
N MET A 162 -16.23 3.71 -11.00
CA MET A 162 -16.46 2.82 -9.86
C MET A 162 -15.79 3.36 -8.61
N LEU A 163 -16.40 3.12 -7.45
CA LEU A 163 -15.74 3.23 -6.17
C LEU A 163 -15.07 1.90 -5.85
N SER A 164 -13.88 1.94 -5.31
CA SER A 164 -13.13 0.75 -4.90
C SER A 164 -12.74 0.82 -3.43
N ALA A 165 -12.77 -0.33 -2.79
CA ALA A 165 -12.28 -0.54 -1.44
C ALA A 165 -11.39 -1.79 -1.45
N GLN A 166 -10.09 -1.62 -1.19
CA GLN A 166 -9.11 -2.68 -1.20
C GLN A 166 -8.53 -2.89 0.20
N LEU A 167 -8.39 -4.15 0.60
CA LEU A 167 -7.76 -4.56 1.83
C LEU A 167 -6.67 -5.58 1.52
N LEU A 168 -5.41 -5.21 1.78
CA LEU A 168 -4.26 -6.07 1.53
C LEU A 168 -3.49 -6.36 2.81
N TYR A 169 -3.18 -7.63 3.03
CA TYR A 169 -2.10 -8.05 3.89
C TYR A 169 -0.81 -8.04 3.11
N LYS A 170 0.20 -7.36 3.63
CA LYS A 170 1.53 -7.22 3.04
C LYS A 170 2.55 -7.79 4.00
N TRP A 171 3.34 -8.73 3.52
CA TRP A 171 4.40 -9.36 4.28
C TRP A 171 5.76 -9.15 3.63
N SER A 172 6.76 -8.79 4.42
CA SER A 172 8.13 -8.65 3.99
C SER A 172 8.99 -9.72 4.64
N PRO A 173 9.55 -10.66 3.86
CA PRO A 173 10.33 -11.77 4.41
C PRO A 173 11.64 -11.34 5.07
N HIS A 174 12.19 -10.17 4.71
CA HIS A 174 13.47 -9.70 5.21
C HIS A 174 13.42 -9.17 6.66
N ASP A 175 12.31 -8.64 7.09
CA ASP A 175 12.12 -8.06 8.42
C ASP A 175 10.94 -8.67 9.16
N HIS A 176 10.35 -9.72 8.59
CA HIS A 176 9.15 -10.37 9.12
C HIS A 176 8.01 -9.38 9.46
N SER A 177 8.01 -8.20 8.80
CA SER A 177 6.95 -7.22 9.00
C SER A 177 5.68 -7.67 8.30
N LEU A 178 4.56 -7.51 8.99
CA LEU A 178 3.22 -7.70 8.47
C LEU A 178 2.49 -6.37 8.54
N ASP A 179 1.96 -5.93 7.43
CA ASP A 179 1.21 -4.68 7.34
C ASP A 179 -0.21 -4.95 6.84
N LEU A 180 -1.19 -4.29 7.41
CA LEU A 180 -2.54 -4.20 6.88
C LEU A 180 -2.69 -2.87 6.14
N PHE A 181 -3.07 -2.94 4.89
CA PHE A 181 -3.21 -1.80 4.00
C PHE A 181 -4.66 -1.70 3.52
N GLY A 182 -5.32 -0.62 3.88
CA GLY A 182 -6.64 -0.25 3.38
C GLY A 182 -6.52 0.84 2.33
N PHE A 183 -7.25 0.72 1.23
CA PHE A 183 -7.25 1.68 0.15
C PHE A 183 -8.67 1.91 -0.35
N PHE A 184 -9.09 3.17 -0.45
CA PHE A 184 -10.36 3.59 -1.00
C PHE A 184 -10.10 4.56 -2.15
N GLY A 185 -10.76 4.37 -3.27
CA GLY A 185 -10.50 5.19 -4.44
C GLY A 185 -11.64 5.20 -5.44
N ALA A 186 -11.44 6.03 -6.46
CA ALA A 186 -12.27 6.05 -7.65
C ALA A 186 -11.52 5.38 -8.81
N THR A 187 -12.19 4.47 -9.48
CA THR A 187 -11.68 3.75 -10.66
C THR A 187 -12.31 4.32 -11.91
N PHE A 188 -11.47 4.67 -12.86
CA PHE A 188 -11.84 5.15 -14.19
C PHE A 188 -11.46 4.09 -15.22
N PHE A 189 -12.33 3.90 -16.21
CA PHE A 189 -12.11 2.99 -17.31
C PHE A 189 -11.60 3.72 -18.54
N VAL A 190 -10.53 3.19 -19.14
CA VAL A 190 -10.03 3.62 -20.44
C VAL A 190 -10.14 2.44 -21.39
N ASN A 191 -11.09 2.52 -22.30
CA ASN A 191 -11.33 1.45 -23.25
C ASN A 191 -10.33 1.55 -24.43
N TYR A 192 -9.35 0.66 -24.49
CA TYR A 192 -8.30 0.67 -25.50
C TYR A 192 -8.85 0.35 -26.91
N TYR A 193 -9.93 -0.42 -27.01
CA TYR A 193 -10.50 -0.83 -28.29
C TYR A 193 -11.15 0.30 -29.09
N ASN A 194 -11.52 1.41 -28.48
CA ASN A 194 -12.17 2.53 -29.17
C ASN A 194 -11.20 3.55 -29.76
N TRP A 195 -9.91 3.48 -29.48
CA TRP A 195 -8.92 4.44 -30.00
C TRP A 195 -8.51 4.20 -31.46
N GLY A 196 -8.86 3.08 -32.03
CA GLY A 196 -8.57 2.72 -33.44
C GLY A 196 -9.78 2.75 -34.40
N LYS A 197 -10.95 3.19 -33.95
CA LYS A 197 -12.20 3.19 -34.74
C LYS A 197 -12.78 4.60 -34.92
N VAL A 198 -11.98 5.65 -34.86
CA VAL A 198 -12.36 7.01 -35.26
C VAL A 198 -11.86 7.28 -36.65
#